data_b981852e0a26511033c5954e75f2b7eb
#
_entry.id   b981852e0a26511033c5954e75f2b7eb
#
_cell.length_a   1.000
_cell.length_b   1.000
_cell.length_c   1.000
_cell.angle_alpha   90.00
_cell.angle_beta   90.00
_cell.angle_gamma   90.00
#
_symmetry.space_group_name_H-M   'P 1'
#
loop_
_entity.id
_entity.type
_entity.pdbx_description
1 polymer ?
#
loop_
_entity_poly.entity_id
_entity_poly.type
_entity_poly.pdbx_seq_one_letter_code
_entity_poly.pdbx_strand_id
1 'polypeptide(L)'
;EISCSLVGSEMCIRDSNTTEAGIAYDPSCQFTDVPANSYPGKLTQFLYRRFQKFGQEEGKGFIILSCELIDNNGKELEKCVLKYAEQWNLGEDFCAWVKKENTFCSTLVDRIVTGYPRNEAAAICEELGYEDNLIDTGEIFGFWVIEGPQSIKDEFPVDKAELPILITDNHKPYKQRKVRILNGAHTSFVLGAYLAGQDIVRDCMHDDVICGFMNKTIYDEIISS
;
A
#
# COMPACT_ATOMS: atom_id res chain seq x y z
N GLU A 1 -2.35 18.40 -5.76
CA GLU A 1 -1.84 19.39 -4.79
C GLU A 1 -1.72 18.68 -3.44
N ILE A 2 -0.49 18.46 -2.99
CA ILE A 2 -0.27 18.09 -1.59
C ILE A 2 -0.60 19.34 -0.80
N SER A 3 -1.74 19.36 -0.16
CA SER A 3 -2.20 20.53 0.59
C SER A 3 -1.18 20.87 1.67
N CYS A 4 -0.59 22.05 1.58
CA CYS A 4 0.32 22.60 2.59
C CYS A 4 -0.37 22.88 3.94
N SER A 5 -1.67 22.67 4.06
CA SER A 5 -2.43 22.88 5.30
C SER A 5 -2.10 21.89 6.42
N LEU A 6 -1.38 20.81 6.10
CA LEU A 6 -0.89 19.84 7.09
C LEU A 6 0.50 20.16 7.66
N VAL A 7 1.11 21.26 7.28
CA VAL A 7 2.43 21.71 7.77
C VAL A 7 2.34 22.29 9.19
N GLY A 8 1.46 21.97 9.97
CA GLY A 8 1.36 22.32 11.39
C GLY A 8 0.75 21.20 12.20
N SER A 9 0.33 20.13 11.53
CA SER A 9 -0.18 18.98 12.25
C SER A 9 1.01 18.15 12.75
N GLU A 10 0.93 17.73 13.98
CA GLU A 10 1.90 16.83 14.62
C GLU A 10 1.85 15.42 14.05
N MET A 11 1.03 15.16 13.03
CA MET A 11 0.94 13.86 12.37
C MET A 11 2.22 13.53 11.62
N CYS A 12 2.92 12.52 12.12
CA CYS A 12 4.18 12.03 11.56
C CYS A 12 4.01 10.85 10.59
N ILE A 13 2.77 10.48 10.23
CA ILE A 13 2.47 9.37 9.33
C ILE A 13 2.21 9.88 7.93
N ARG A 14 2.77 9.17 6.93
CA ARG A 14 2.52 9.37 5.50
C ARG A 14 2.31 8.02 4.84
N ASP A 15 1.18 7.83 4.24
CA ASP A 15 0.89 6.64 3.44
C ASP A 15 0.99 6.93 1.95
N SER A 16 1.23 5.90 1.18
CA SER A 16 1.19 5.93 -0.28
C SER A 16 0.49 4.68 -0.80
N ASN A 17 -0.34 4.88 -1.80
CA ASN A 17 -0.98 3.79 -2.54
C ASN A 17 -1.11 4.22 -3.99
N THR A 18 0.02 4.25 -4.68
CA THR A 18 0.11 4.58 -6.11
C THR A 18 -0.24 3.36 -6.96
N THR A 19 0.60 2.99 -7.89
CA THR A 19 0.44 1.76 -8.68
C THR A 19 1.60 0.81 -8.42
N GLU A 20 1.52 -0.43 -8.91
CA GLU A 20 2.63 -1.39 -8.89
C GLU A 20 3.92 -0.83 -9.51
N ALA A 21 3.79 0.08 -10.49
CA ALA A 21 4.91 0.81 -11.11
C ALA A 21 5.24 2.14 -10.41
N GLY A 22 4.50 2.52 -9.35
CA GLY A 22 4.62 3.83 -8.71
C GLY A 22 5.92 3.99 -7.92
N ILE A 23 6.43 2.93 -7.30
CA ILE A 23 7.73 2.93 -6.64
C ILE A 23 8.80 2.51 -7.65
N ALA A 24 9.16 3.43 -8.52
CA ALA A 24 10.21 3.25 -9.52
C ALA A 24 11.15 4.45 -9.56
N TYR A 25 12.44 4.16 -9.73
CA TYR A 25 13.43 5.19 -9.96
C TYR A 25 13.46 5.56 -11.44
N ASP A 26 13.28 6.84 -11.74
CA ASP A 26 13.41 7.41 -13.08
C ASP A 26 14.66 8.32 -13.12
N PRO A 27 15.72 7.95 -13.85
CA PRO A 27 16.94 8.74 -13.93
C PRO A 27 16.75 10.09 -14.65
N SER A 28 15.67 10.26 -15.41
CA SER A 28 15.35 11.51 -16.08
C SER A 28 14.76 12.57 -15.15
N CYS A 29 14.23 12.14 -13.98
CA CYS A 29 13.61 13.03 -13.00
C CYS A 29 14.66 13.96 -12.38
N GLN A 30 14.40 15.28 -12.45
CA GLN A 30 15.30 16.30 -11.96
C GLN A 30 14.79 16.92 -10.65
N PHE A 31 15.70 17.38 -9.80
CA PHE A 31 15.33 18.08 -8.57
C PHE A 31 14.53 19.37 -8.82
N THR A 32 14.76 19.99 -9.97
CA THR A 32 14.10 21.24 -10.41
C THR A 32 12.71 21.03 -11.01
N ASP A 33 12.31 19.80 -11.27
CA ASP A 33 10.98 19.50 -11.82
C ASP A 33 9.89 19.90 -10.82
N VAL A 34 8.82 20.55 -11.32
CA VAL A 34 7.70 21.03 -10.48
C VAL A 34 6.37 20.68 -11.12
N PRO A 35 5.74 19.62 -10.64
CA PRO A 35 6.22 18.62 -9.67
C PRO A 35 7.24 17.65 -10.29
N ALA A 36 8.01 16.95 -9.46
CA ALA A 36 8.86 15.84 -9.91
C ALA A 36 8.04 14.78 -10.68
N ASN A 37 8.64 14.18 -11.70
CA ASN A 37 7.91 13.26 -12.60
C ASN A 37 7.54 11.92 -11.95
N SER A 38 8.29 11.48 -10.94
CA SER A 38 8.03 10.22 -10.22
C SER A 38 7.53 10.46 -8.81
N TYR A 39 6.76 9.49 -8.26
CA TYR A 39 6.33 9.56 -6.87
C TYR A 39 7.51 9.55 -5.88
N PRO A 40 8.51 8.65 -5.98
CA PRO A 40 9.67 8.71 -5.10
C PRO A 40 10.46 10.00 -5.23
N GLY A 41 10.51 10.61 -6.42
CA GLY A 41 11.09 11.92 -6.63
C GLY A 41 10.34 13.03 -5.87
N LYS A 42 9.00 13.04 -5.93
CA LYS A 42 8.16 13.98 -5.16
C LYS A 42 8.39 13.81 -3.65
N LEU A 43 8.42 12.57 -3.17
CA LEU A 43 8.69 12.27 -1.77
C LEU A 43 10.09 12.76 -1.36
N THR A 44 11.11 12.54 -2.20
CA THR A 44 12.47 13.01 -1.92
C THR A 44 12.53 14.53 -1.81
N GLN A 45 11.88 15.27 -2.74
CA GLN A 45 11.77 16.74 -2.65
C GLN A 45 11.09 17.17 -1.35
N PHE A 46 10.02 16.50 -0.97
CA PHE A 46 9.27 16.80 0.25
C PHE A 46 10.10 16.54 1.52
N LEU A 47 10.76 15.38 1.60
CA LEU A 47 11.65 15.03 2.72
C LEU A 47 12.84 15.99 2.81
N TYR A 48 13.42 16.41 1.68
CA TYR A 48 14.52 17.35 1.67
C TYR A 48 14.11 18.73 2.19
N ARG A 49 12.93 19.25 1.78
CA ARG A 49 12.39 20.51 2.33
C ARG A 49 12.16 20.41 3.84
N ARG A 50 11.66 19.27 4.32
CA ARG A 50 11.49 19.03 5.74
C ARG A 50 12.82 18.98 6.47
N PHE A 51 13.81 18.28 5.93
CA PHE A 51 15.17 18.25 6.46
C PHE A 51 15.79 19.65 6.55
N GLN A 52 15.68 20.46 5.51
CA GLN A 52 16.18 21.83 5.53
C GLN A 52 15.56 22.69 6.65
N LYS A 53 14.29 22.42 6.98
CA LYS A 53 13.59 23.18 8.02
C LYS A 53 13.83 22.63 9.44
N PHE A 54 13.88 21.32 9.59
CA PHE A 54 13.85 20.64 10.89
C PHE A 54 14.98 19.64 11.12
N GLY A 55 15.92 19.49 10.19
CA GLY A 55 16.91 18.41 10.23
C GLY A 55 17.89 18.47 11.40
N GLN A 56 17.92 19.60 12.13
CA GLN A 56 18.69 19.74 13.37
C GLN A 56 17.90 19.33 14.63
N GLU A 57 16.64 19.00 14.47
CA GLU A 57 15.75 18.60 15.55
C GLU A 57 15.50 17.09 15.49
N GLU A 58 15.59 16.40 16.64
CA GLU A 58 15.25 14.98 16.73
C GLU A 58 13.72 14.75 16.67
N GLY A 59 13.30 13.59 16.21
CA GLY A 59 11.89 13.20 16.15
C GLY A 59 11.05 13.96 15.11
N LYS A 60 11.69 14.55 14.10
CA LYS A 60 11.00 15.28 13.02
C LYS A 60 10.90 14.47 11.71
N GLY A 61 11.23 13.19 11.75
CA GLY A 61 11.02 12.27 10.64
C GLY A 61 9.56 11.87 10.46
N PHE A 62 9.33 10.93 9.56
CA PHE A 62 8.01 10.37 9.27
C PHE A 62 8.00 8.84 9.43
N ILE A 63 6.85 8.32 9.79
CA ILE A 63 6.46 6.93 9.56
C ILE A 63 5.83 6.89 8.17
N ILE A 64 6.48 6.20 7.24
CA ILE A 64 6.06 6.12 5.83
C ILE A 64 5.50 4.72 5.59
N LEU A 65 4.21 4.65 5.29
CA LEU A 65 3.46 3.42 5.07
C LEU A 65 3.26 3.22 3.56
N SER A 66 4.08 2.36 2.95
CA SER A 66 3.96 2.04 1.52
C SER A 66 2.92 0.94 1.33
N CYS A 67 1.86 1.23 0.56
CA CYS A 67 0.74 0.30 0.33
C CYS A 67 0.71 -0.25 -1.11
N GLU A 68 1.69 0.09 -1.93
CA GLU A 68 1.82 -0.41 -3.31
C GLU A 68 2.03 -1.93 -3.32
N LEU A 69 1.42 -2.62 -4.29
CA LEU A 69 1.43 -4.08 -4.37
C LEU A 69 2.73 -4.61 -4.98
N ILE A 70 3.85 -4.29 -4.34
CA ILE A 70 5.19 -4.81 -4.69
C ILE A 70 5.89 -5.41 -3.47
N ASP A 71 6.92 -6.22 -3.73
CA ASP A 71 7.71 -6.82 -2.65
C ASP A 71 8.55 -5.78 -1.92
N ASN A 72 8.48 -5.82 -0.56
CA ASN A 72 9.23 -4.92 0.30
C ASN A 72 9.07 -3.43 -0.08
N ASN A 73 7.83 -3.03 -0.40
CA ASN A 73 7.48 -1.71 -0.90
C ASN A 73 8.12 -0.55 -0.11
N GLY A 74 8.13 -0.58 1.23
CA GLY A 74 8.80 0.43 2.04
C GLY A 74 10.31 0.50 1.82
N LYS A 75 10.97 -0.66 1.78
CA LYS A 75 12.42 -0.75 1.55
C LYS A 75 12.80 -0.30 0.12
N GLU A 76 11.97 -0.63 -0.87
CA GLU A 76 12.21 -0.18 -2.24
C GLU A 76 11.98 1.33 -2.38
N LEU A 77 10.99 1.89 -1.67
CA LEU A 77 10.79 3.34 -1.62
C LEU A 77 11.96 4.06 -0.98
N GLU A 78 12.48 3.56 0.16
CA GLU A 78 13.68 4.10 0.80
C GLU A 78 14.88 4.11 -0.15
N LYS A 79 15.12 3.00 -0.86
CA LYS A 79 16.20 2.92 -1.87
C LYS A 79 16.04 3.96 -2.97
N CYS A 80 14.81 4.16 -3.48
CA CYS A 80 14.55 5.19 -4.49
C CYS A 80 14.85 6.60 -3.95
N VAL A 81 14.41 6.92 -2.72
CA VAL A 81 14.67 8.21 -2.07
C VAL A 81 16.17 8.47 -1.92
N LEU A 82 16.92 7.49 -1.42
CA LEU A 82 18.38 7.61 -1.25
C LEU A 82 19.09 7.76 -2.60
N LYS A 83 18.62 7.05 -3.63
CA LYS A 83 19.17 7.16 -4.98
C LYS A 83 18.93 8.53 -5.61
N TYR A 84 17.75 9.13 -5.39
CA TYR A 84 17.52 10.53 -5.78
C TYR A 84 18.35 11.51 -4.96
N ALA A 85 18.52 11.27 -3.67
CA ALA A 85 19.38 12.10 -2.83
C ALA A 85 20.83 12.12 -3.35
N GLU A 86 21.35 10.99 -3.80
CA GLU A 86 22.66 10.87 -4.44
C GLU A 86 22.68 11.59 -5.81
N GLN A 87 21.73 11.28 -6.71
CA GLN A 87 21.63 11.88 -8.04
C GLN A 87 21.56 13.40 -7.99
N TRP A 88 20.80 13.92 -7.03
CA TRP A 88 20.58 15.37 -6.88
C TRP A 88 21.61 16.05 -5.98
N ASN A 89 22.62 15.33 -5.48
CA ASN A 89 23.67 15.83 -4.60
C ASN A 89 23.13 16.58 -3.36
N LEU A 90 22.13 15.99 -2.68
CA LEU A 90 21.46 16.60 -1.53
C LEU A 90 22.27 16.55 -0.23
N GLY A 91 23.42 15.90 -0.23
CA GLY A 91 24.38 15.82 0.87
C GLY A 91 24.24 14.58 1.74
N GLU A 92 25.35 14.20 2.39
CA GLU A 92 25.42 13.02 3.26
C GLU A 92 24.56 13.18 4.53
N ASP A 93 24.47 14.40 5.07
CA ASP A 93 23.65 14.70 6.25
C ASP A 93 22.17 14.43 5.99
N PHE A 94 21.69 14.75 4.79
CA PHE A 94 20.32 14.41 4.41
C PHE A 94 20.10 12.90 4.30
N CYS A 95 21.05 12.18 3.69
CA CYS A 95 20.97 10.72 3.61
C CYS A 95 20.99 10.06 5.00
N ALA A 96 21.82 10.59 5.91
CA ALA A 96 21.86 10.13 7.30
C ALA A 96 20.53 10.41 8.03
N TRP A 97 19.97 11.61 7.84
CA TRP A 97 18.68 11.98 8.40
C TRP A 97 17.52 11.12 7.87
N VAL A 98 17.51 10.82 6.56
CA VAL A 98 16.51 9.92 5.96
C VAL A 98 16.51 8.56 6.66
N LYS A 99 17.69 7.98 6.89
CA LYS A 99 17.84 6.65 7.50
C LYS A 99 17.58 6.64 9.01
N LYS A 100 17.93 7.74 9.72
CA LYS A 100 17.85 7.80 11.19
C LYS A 100 16.46 8.22 11.66
N GLU A 101 15.89 9.25 11.05
CA GLU A 101 14.69 9.91 11.55
C GLU A 101 13.40 9.39 10.91
N ASN A 102 13.48 8.70 9.75
CA ASN A 102 12.29 8.20 9.08
C ASN A 102 12.20 6.68 9.16
N THR A 103 10.98 6.18 9.28
CA THR A 103 10.69 4.75 9.29
C THR A 103 9.92 4.38 8.03
N PHE A 104 10.59 3.69 7.10
CA PHE A 104 9.95 3.19 5.88
C PHE A 104 9.36 1.80 6.14
N CYS A 105 8.06 1.73 6.28
CA CYS A 105 7.35 0.50 6.56
C CYS A 105 6.94 -0.21 5.27
N SER A 106 7.33 -1.47 5.15
CA SER A 106 6.74 -2.35 4.15
C SER A 106 5.39 -2.83 4.64
N THR A 107 4.37 -2.74 3.79
CA THR A 107 3.02 -3.14 4.19
C THR A 107 2.37 -4.10 3.21
N LEU A 108 1.37 -4.82 3.69
CA LEU A 108 0.46 -5.64 2.90
C LEU A 108 -0.96 -5.17 3.15
N VAL A 109 -1.60 -4.65 2.13
CA VAL A 109 -3.04 -4.33 2.14
C VAL A 109 -3.80 -5.46 1.46
N ASP A 110 -4.84 -5.95 2.11
CA ASP A 110 -5.71 -6.99 1.57
C ASP A 110 -7.18 -6.58 1.77
N ARG A 111 -7.73 -5.89 0.80
CA ARG A 111 -9.12 -5.50 0.67
C ARG A 111 -9.41 -5.17 -0.79
N ILE A 112 -10.50 -5.70 -1.31
CA ILE A 112 -10.97 -5.34 -2.65
C ILE A 112 -11.84 -4.08 -2.55
N VAL A 113 -11.44 -3.05 -3.29
CA VAL A 113 -12.18 -1.80 -3.46
C VAL A 113 -12.41 -1.62 -4.96
N THR A 114 -13.68 -1.66 -5.38
CA THR A 114 -14.04 -1.75 -6.80
C THR A 114 -14.28 -0.41 -7.46
N GLY A 115 -14.25 0.68 -6.70
CA GLY A 115 -14.43 2.02 -7.19
C GLY A 115 -15.90 2.47 -7.19
N TYR A 116 -16.17 3.53 -7.92
CA TYR A 116 -17.48 4.19 -7.96
C TYR A 116 -18.58 3.28 -8.52
N PRO A 117 -19.68 3.03 -7.80
CA PRO A 117 -20.75 2.09 -8.18
C PRO A 117 -21.71 2.73 -9.20
N ARG A 118 -21.29 2.84 -10.46
CA ARG A 118 -22.01 3.60 -11.51
C ARG A 118 -23.48 3.24 -11.66
N ASN A 119 -23.82 1.96 -11.47
CA ASN A 119 -25.19 1.47 -11.64
C ASN A 119 -26.07 1.69 -10.39
N GLU A 120 -25.47 1.91 -9.23
CA GLU A 120 -26.18 2.01 -7.93
C GLU A 120 -26.08 3.41 -7.33
N ALA A 121 -25.16 4.25 -7.83
CA ALA A 121 -24.84 5.55 -7.27
C ALA A 121 -26.05 6.48 -7.16
N ALA A 122 -26.94 6.48 -8.15
CA ALA A 122 -28.15 7.32 -8.13
C ALA A 122 -29.11 6.92 -7.00
N ALA A 123 -29.32 5.62 -6.79
CA ALA A 123 -30.17 5.12 -5.70
C ALA A 123 -29.54 5.39 -4.33
N ILE A 124 -28.23 5.22 -4.22
CA ILE A 124 -27.48 5.52 -2.98
C ILE A 124 -27.57 7.03 -2.65
N CYS A 125 -27.39 7.92 -3.62
CA CYS A 125 -27.53 9.37 -3.42
C CYS A 125 -28.96 9.76 -3.01
N GLU A 126 -29.98 9.12 -3.57
CA GLU A 126 -31.38 9.32 -3.17
C GLU A 126 -31.60 8.91 -1.70
N GLU A 127 -31.08 7.76 -1.28
CA GLU A 127 -31.14 7.30 0.11
C GLU A 127 -30.38 8.23 1.07
N LEU A 128 -29.21 8.71 0.68
CA LEU A 128 -28.39 9.64 1.46
C LEU A 128 -29.02 11.04 1.54
N GLY A 129 -29.86 11.42 0.57
CA GLY A 129 -30.47 12.75 0.48
C GLY A 129 -29.54 13.85 -0.03
N TYR A 130 -28.38 13.48 -0.60
CA TYR A 130 -27.44 14.40 -1.26
C TYR A 130 -26.69 13.68 -2.38
N GLU A 131 -26.13 14.46 -3.32
CA GLU A 131 -25.29 13.94 -4.38
C GLU A 131 -23.84 13.76 -3.87
N ASP A 132 -23.31 12.54 -4.03
CA ASP A 132 -21.92 12.22 -3.68
C ASP A 132 -21.22 11.60 -4.90
N ASN A 133 -20.23 12.32 -5.43
CA ASN A 133 -19.43 11.88 -6.57
C ASN A 133 -18.17 11.09 -6.15
N LEU A 134 -17.97 10.87 -4.84
CA LEU A 134 -16.83 10.16 -4.27
C LEU A 134 -17.24 8.85 -3.61
N ILE A 135 -18.47 8.37 -3.82
CA ILE A 135 -18.92 7.06 -3.34
C ILE A 135 -17.95 6.00 -3.85
N ASP A 136 -17.54 5.13 -2.97
CA ASP A 136 -16.74 3.97 -3.32
C ASP A 136 -17.31 2.70 -2.70
N THR A 137 -17.08 1.57 -3.32
CA THR A 137 -17.50 0.26 -2.84
C THR A 137 -16.32 -0.59 -2.49
N GLY A 138 -16.43 -1.30 -1.37
CA GLY A 138 -15.41 -2.21 -0.91
C GLY A 138 -16.02 -3.42 -0.23
N GLU A 139 -15.28 -4.52 -0.21
CA GLU A 139 -15.68 -5.70 0.55
C GLU A 139 -15.63 -5.43 2.07
N ILE A 140 -16.42 -6.17 2.83
CA ILE A 140 -16.43 -6.09 4.30
C ILE A 140 -15.09 -6.53 4.88
N PHE A 141 -14.46 -7.56 4.27
CA PHE A 141 -13.14 -8.02 4.67
C PHE A 141 -12.10 -6.93 4.48
N GLY A 142 -11.17 -6.84 5.42
CA GLY A 142 -9.99 -5.99 5.31
C GLY A 142 -8.90 -6.49 6.23
N PHE A 143 -7.65 -6.45 5.76
CA PHE A 143 -6.49 -6.78 6.55
C PHE A 143 -5.29 -5.95 6.10
N TRP A 144 -4.70 -5.21 7.03
CA TRP A 144 -3.52 -4.40 6.76
C TRP A 144 -2.39 -4.80 7.69
N VAL A 145 -1.31 -5.33 7.13
CA VAL A 145 -0.10 -5.71 7.88
C VAL A 145 0.97 -4.66 7.64
N ILE A 146 1.53 -4.14 8.70
CA ILE A 146 2.58 -3.10 8.68
C ILE A 146 3.85 -3.70 9.31
N GLU A 147 4.92 -3.83 8.54
CA GLU A 147 6.23 -4.21 9.06
C GLU A 147 6.94 -2.99 9.61
N GLY A 148 7.11 -2.94 10.93
CA GLY A 148 7.76 -1.83 11.61
C GLY A 148 7.79 -2.00 13.12
N PRO A 149 8.44 -1.08 13.84
CA PRO A 149 8.54 -1.13 15.30
C PRO A 149 7.18 -0.96 15.99
N GLN A 150 7.00 -1.58 17.14
CA GLN A 150 5.75 -1.50 17.91
C GLN A 150 5.42 -0.07 18.38
N SER A 151 6.43 0.82 18.45
CA SER A 151 6.24 2.24 18.77
C SER A 151 5.37 2.99 17.75
N ILE A 152 5.13 2.42 16.55
CA ILE A 152 4.16 2.99 15.61
C ILE A 152 2.78 3.13 16.26
N LYS A 153 2.42 2.28 17.21
CA LYS A 153 1.14 2.35 17.93
C LYS A 153 0.97 3.62 18.77
N ASP A 154 2.06 4.27 19.12
CA ASP A 154 2.00 5.54 19.86
C ASP A 154 1.43 6.67 19.00
N GLU A 155 1.76 6.65 17.69
CA GLU A 155 1.27 7.59 16.67
C GLU A 155 0.03 7.09 15.94
N PHE A 156 -0.11 5.76 15.80
CA PHE A 156 -1.20 5.09 15.10
C PHE A 156 -1.83 4.01 15.99
N PRO A 157 -2.72 4.37 16.90
CA PRO A 157 -3.24 3.48 17.95
C PRO A 157 -4.30 2.51 17.42
N VAL A 158 -3.90 1.64 16.50
CA VAL A 158 -4.75 0.65 15.80
C VAL A 158 -5.41 -0.36 16.74
N ASP A 159 -4.76 -0.66 17.84
CA ASP A 159 -5.24 -1.56 18.89
C ASP A 159 -6.42 -0.99 19.70
N LYS A 160 -6.56 0.35 19.71
CA LYS A 160 -7.68 1.02 20.39
C LYS A 160 -8.93 1.12 19.51
N ALA A 161 -8.79 0.97 18.21
CA ALA A 161 -9.87 1.18 17.25
C ALA A 161 -10.48 -0.14 16.73
N GLU A 162 -10.03 -1.30 17.22
CA GLU A 162 -10.49 -2.63 16.79
C GLU A 162 -10.43 -2.84 15.27
N LEU A 163 -9.47 -2.20 14.62
CA LEU A 163 -9.28 -2.29 13.17
C LEU A 163 -8.52 -3.56 12.80
N PRO A 164 -8.76 -4.13 11.62
CA PRO A 164 -8.03 -5.32 11.13
C PRO A 164 -6.62 -4.95 10.67
N ILE A 165 -5.84 -4.28 11.53
CA ILE A 165 -4.49 -3.80 11.27
C ILE A 165 -3.52 -4.49 12.22
N LEU A 166 -2.44 -5.06 11.67
CA LEU A 166 -1.40 -5.74 12.43
C LEU A 166 -0.06 -5.05 12.23
N ILE A 167 0.57 -4.62 13.33
CA ILE A 167 1.97 -4.16 13.33
C ILE A 167 2.85 -5.33 13.75
N THR A 168 3.84 -5.68 12.94
CA THR A 168 4.71 -6.84 13.11
C THR A 168 6.15 -6.55 12.67
N ASP A 169 7.10 -7.30 13.19
CA ASP A 169 8.51 -7.21 12.76
C ASP A 169 8.77 -7.94 11.43
N ASN A 170 7.81 -8.75 10.96
CA ASN A 170 7.94 -9.52 9.74
C ASN A 170 6.59 -9.75 9.06
N HIS A 171 6.35 -9.07 7.93
CA HIS A 171 5.12 -9.21 7.14
C HIS A 171 5.15 -10.39 6.15
N LYS A 172 6.31 -11.00 5.91
CA LYS A 172 6.49 -12.05 4.89
C LYS A 172 5.53 -13.23 5.01
N PRO A 173 5.28 -13.82 6.20
CA PRO A 173 4.35 -14.95 6.33
C PRO A 173 2.93 -14.60 5.86
N TYR A 174 2.47 -13.40 6.19
CA TYR A 174 1.14 -12.90 5.79
C TYR A 174 1.06 -12.69 4.28
N LYS A 175 2.12 -12.13 3.69
CA LYS A 175 2.23 -11.92 2.25
C LYS A 175 2.29 -13.25 1.50
N GLN A 176 3.10 -14.20 1.97
CA GLN A 176 3.17 -15.53 1.37
C GLN A 176 1.81 -16.23 1.39
N ARG A 177 1.12 -16.19 2.53
CA ARG A 177 -0.23 -16.74 2.64
C ARG A 177 -1.19 -16.11 1.63
N LYS A 178 -1.24 -14.77 1.58
CA LYS A 178 -2.12 -14.05 0.66
C LYS A 178 -1.79 -14.36 -0.81
N VAL A 179 -0.53 -14.24 -1.20
CA VAL A 179 -0.11 -14.41 -2.60
C VAL A 179 -0.21 -15.86 -3.03
N ARG A 180 0.23 -16.81 -2.23
CA ARG A 180 0.22 -18.24 -2.60
C ARG A 180 -1.18 -18.84 -2.55
N ILE A 181 -1.93 -18.59 -1.48
CA ILE A 181 -3.26 -19.19 -1.31
C ILE A 181 -4.30 -18.40 -2.09
N LEU A 182 -4.53 -17.13 -1.79
CA LEU A 182 -5.60 -16.35 -2.41
C LEU A 182 -5.33 -16.07 -3.89
N ASN A 183 -4.22 -15.42 -4.20
CA ASN A 183 -3.89 -15.07 -5.60
C ASN A 183 -3.54 -16.32 -6.41
N GLY A 184 -2.81 -17.28 -5.81
CA GLY A 184 -2.45 -18.55 -6.45
C GLY A 184 -3.66 -19.39 -6.81
N ALA A 185 -4.66 -19.50 -5.90
CA ALA A 185 -5.92 -20.15 -6.19
C ALA A 185 -6.61 -19.53 -7.40
N HIS A 186 -6.81 -18.20 -7.40
CA HIS A 186 -7.44 -17.51 -8.54
C HIS A 186 -6.69 -17.77 -9.85
N THR A 187 -5.37 -17.68 -9.85
CA THR A 187 -4.54 -17.90 -11.04
C THR A 187 -4.67 -19.33 -11.55
N SER A 188 -4.82 -20.31 -10.66
CA SER A 188 -4.87 -21.73 -11.04
C SER A 188 -6.18 -22.12 -11.71
N PHE A 189 -7.33 -21.60 -11.26
CA PHE A 189 -8.63 -22.12 -11.71
C PHE A 189 -9.43 -21.22 -12.65
N VAL A 190 -9.20 -19.90 -12.62
CA VAL A 190 -10.05 -18.91 -13.31
C VAL A 190 -10.23 -19.19 -14.81
N LEU A 191 -9.14 -19.51 -15.52
CA LEU A 191 -9.24 -19.80 -16.96
C LEU A 191 -10.01 -21.08 -17.26
N GLY A 192 -9.76 -22.13 -16.47
CA GLY A 192 -10.50 -23.40 -16.57
C GLY A 192 -11.99 -23.23 -16.25
N ALA A 193 -12.29 -22.48 -15.21
CA ALA A 193 -13.65 -22.17 -14.79
C ALA A 193 -14.41 -21.37 -15.86
N TYR A 194 -13.79 -20.36 -16.44
CA TYR A 194 -14.37 -19.57 -17.52
C TYR A 194 -14.68 -20.45 -18.76
N LEU A 195 -13.76 -21.32 -19.14
CA LEU A 195 -13.99 -22.27 -20.24
C LEU A 195 -15.08 -23.30 -19.93
N ALA A 196 -15.32 -23.59 -18.65
CA ALA A 196 -16.41 -24.45 -18.18
C ALA A 196 -17.76 -23.71 -18.07
N GLY A 197 -17.80 -22.40 -18.38
CA GLY A 197 -19.03 -21.59 -18.40
C GLY A 197 -19.35 -20.87 -17.11
N GLN A 198 -18.36 -20.75 -16.18
CA GLN A 198 -18.52 -19.98 -14.95
C GLN A 198 -18.02 -18.54 -15.14
N ASP A 199 -18.86 -17.54 -14.87
CA ASP A 199 -18.52 -16.13 -15.07
C ASP A 199 -17.98 -15.46 -13.81
N ILE A 200 -18.30 -15.96 -12.63
CA ILE A 200 -17.88 -15.38 -11.34
C ILE A 200 -17.37 -16.45 -10.37
N VAL A 201 -16.43 -16.05 -9.50
CA VAL A 201 -15.77 -16.95 -8.52
C VAL A 201 -16.80 -17.61 -7.58
N ARG A 202 -17.85 -16.87 -7.18
CA ARG A 202 -18.90 -17.44 -6.31
C ARG A 202 -19.55 -18.68 -6.93
N ASP A 203 -19.81 -18.68 -8.22
CA ASP A 203 -20.46 -19.80 -8.89
C ASP A 203 -19.50 -20.99 -9.02
N CYS A 204 -18.20 -20.71 -9.19
CA CYS A 204 -17.14 -21.73 -9.13
C CYS A 204 -17.11 -22.51 -7.80
N MET A 205 -17.46 -21.84 -6.68
CA MET A 205 -17.52 -22.48 -5.37
C MET A 205 -18.69 -23.45 -5.22
N HIS A 206 -19.70 -23.38 -6.08
CA HIS A 206 -20.87 -24.25 -6.11
C HIS A 206 -20.77 -25.33 -7.20
N ASP A 207 -19.70 -25.31 -7.99
CA ASP A 207 -19.38 -26.34 -8.98
C ASP A 207 -18.41 -27.36 -8.36
N ASP A 208 -18.87 -28.62 -8.22
CA ASP A 208 -18.12 -29.66 -7.54
C ASP A 208 -16.76 -29.95 -8.20
N VAL A 209 -16.68 -29.86 -9.54
CA VAL A 209 -15.44 -30.14 -10.27
C VAL A 209 -14.44 -29.01 -10.07
N ILE A 210 -14.87 -27.76 -10.22
CA ILE A 210 -14.00 -26.58 -10.06
C ILE A 210 -13.57 -26.44 -8.62
N CYS A 211 -14.50 -26.56 -7.68
CA CYS A 211 -14.23 -26.52 -6.24
C CYS A 211 -13.26 -27.65 -5.83
N GLY A 212 -13.46 -28.86 -6.35
CA GLY A 212 -12.58 -30.00 -6.12
C GLY A 212 -11.17 -29.76 -6.65
N PHE A 213 -11.03 -29.19 -7.85
CA PHE A 213 -9.75 -28.79 -8.42
C PHE A 213 -9.03 -27.73 -7.58
N MET A 214 -9.74 -26.68 -7.18
CA MET A 214 -9.20 -25.64 -6.31
C MET A 214 -8.70 -26.19 -4.98
N ASN A 215 -9.50 -27.01 -4.32
CA ASN A 215 -9.13 -27.62 -3.04
C ASN A 215 -7.86 -28.45 -3.19
N LYS A 216 -7.79 -29.27 -4.22
CA LYS A 216 -6.59 -30.08 -4.50
C LYS A 216 -5.36 -29.21 -4.72
N THR A 217 -5.47 -28.21 -5.58
CA THR A 217 -4.36 -27.27 -5.85
C THR A 217 -3.91 -26.55 -4.58
N ILE A 218 -4.84 -26.05 -3.76
CA ILE A 218 -4.49 -25.30 -2.55
C ILE A 218 -3.85 -26.22 -1.51
N TYR A 219 -4.50 -27.34 -1.16
CA TYR A 219 -4.08 -28.15 -0.03
C TYR A 219 -2.95 -29.13 -0.36
N ASP A 220 -2.95 -29.71 -1.56
CA ASP A 220 -1.96 -30.72 -1.92
C ASP A 220 -0.70 -30.13 -2.56
N GLU A 221 -0.81 -28.98 -3.24
CA GLU A 221 0.31 -28.41 -4.01
C GLU A 221 0.84 -27.11 -3.41
N ILE A 222 -0.04 -26.15 -3.04
CA ILE A 222 0.40 -24.82 -2.59
C ILE A 222 0.81 -24.83 -1.11
N ILE A 223 -0.01 -25.40 -0.22
CA ILE A 223 0.25 -25.38 1.23
C ILE A 223 1.38 -26.34 1.60
N SER A 224 1.51 -27.45 0.88
CA SER A 224 2.55 -28.45 1.12
C SER A 224 3.92 -28.06 0.57
N SER A 225 4.04 -27.02 -0.22
CA SER A 225 5.31 -26.50 -0.78
C SER A 225 5.89 -25.35 0.06
#